data_c12022668c3c6eba14cc0bca957cf6f7
#
_entry.id   c12022668c3c6eba14cc0bca957cf6f7
#
_cell.length_a   1.000
_cell.length_b   1.000
_cell.length_c   1.000
_cell.angle_alpha   90.00
_cell.angle_beta   90.00
_cell.angle_gamma   90.00
#
_symmetry.space_group_name_H-M   'P 1'
#
loop_
_entity.id
_entity.type
_entity.pdbx_description
1 polymer ?
#
loop_
_entity_poly.entity_id
_entity_poly.type
_entity_poly.pdbx_seq_one_letter_code
_entity_poly.pdbx_strand_id
1 'polypeptide(L)'
;MRYNKLGRTDISVSALCLGSMTWGTQNTASEGHAQIDMALDHGINFIDTAEMYPVNPRSKETQGDTERVLGEWISQSGRRQDIVLATKVCGKGYENVRNGAPISPKNIDLALEASLRSLQTDYIDLYQLHWPNRGSYMFRQNWHYDPSDQNSDEALDHMHDVLNHLEKCRLAGKIRHVGLSNETAWGTMRWLQIAAAHGLPRMVSVQNEYSLLCRHFDLDMAEVAHHEKVGLLSFSPLAAGLLTGKYSGDVIPDRSRRTYVADLGGRISESIWTAVDTYIDIAMTHNLNAAQMALAWAQSRPFMTSVIFGATTLDQLAIALGAANITLGPDIMNDIATAYRQFPVPF
;
A
#
# COMPACT_ATOMS: atom_id res chain seq x y z
N MET A 1 6.54 -2.79 -19.04
CA MET A 1 6.20 -2.08 -17.77
C MET A 1 6.10 -0.58 -18.01
N ARG A 2 5.03 0.06 -17.57
CA ARG A 2 4.89 1.53 -17.57
C ARG A 2 5.48 2.12 -16.29
N TYR A 3 5.99 3.37 -16.37
CA TYR A 3 6.52 4.09 -15.21
C TYR A 3 5.80 5.42 -15.04
N ASN A 4 5.55 5.79 -13.79
CA ASN A 4 4.88 7.03 -13.42
C ASN A 4 5.78 7.85 -12.47
N LYS A 5 5.63 9.16 -12.47
CA LYS A 5 6.34 10.02 -11.51
C LYS A 5 5.77 9.84 -10.10
N LEU A 6 6.65 9.77 -9.11
CA LEU A 6 6.28 9.78 -7.70
C LEU A 6 6.00 11.22 -7.26
N GLY A 7 4.73 11.63 -7.37
CA GLY A 7 4.33 13.02 -7.10
C GLY A 7 5.04 14.03 -8.00
N ARG A 8 5.55 15.10 -7.39
CA ARG A 8 6.31 16.17 -8.08
C ARG A 8 7.83 15.94 -8.06
N THR A 9 8.29 14.70 -7.82
CA THR A 9 9.71 14.36 -7.75
C THR A 9 10.27 13.92 -9.10
N ASP A 10 11.60 13.77 -9.18
CA ASP A 10 12.26 13.20 -10.35
C ASP A 10 12.23 11.66 -10.37
N ILE A 11 11.81 11.03 -9.26
CA ILE A 11 11.74 9.58 -9.15
C ILE A 11 10.62 9.04 -10.05
N SER A 12 10.96 8.06 -10.88
CA SER A 12 10.01 7.29 -11.67
C SER A 12 9.87 5.89 -11.08
N VAL A 13 8.64 5.49 -10.76
CA VAL A 13 8.31 4.17 -10.21
C VAL A 13 7.50 3.36 -11.21
N SER A 14 7.69 2.05 -11.22
CA SER A 14 6.88 1.13 -12.02
C SER A 14 5.40 1.21 -11.63
N ALA A 15 4.51 1.08 -12.61
CA ALA A 15 3.06 1.12 -12.39
C ALA A 15 2.53 -0.03 -11.52
N LEU A 16 3.31 -1.09 -11.37
CA LEU A 16 3.16 -2.16 -10.40
C LEU A 16 4.29 -2.06 -9.36
N CYS A 17 3.96 -2.27 -8.09
CA CYS A 17 4.90 -2.25 -6.96
C CYS A 17 4.85 -3.61 -6.26
N LEU A 18 6.01 -4.17 -5.94
CA LEU A 18 6.11 -5.41 -5.18
C LEU A 18 5.92 -5.12 -3.69
N GLY A 19 4.81 -5.61 -3.13
CA GLY A 19 4.54 -5.59 -1.69
C GLY A 19 5.14 -6.82 -1.01
N SER A 20 5.75 -6.62 0.13
CA SER A 20 6.60 -7.60 0.81
C SER A 20 5.99 -8.25 2.07
N MET A 21 4.75 -7.94 2.41
CA MET A 21 4.11 -8.22 3.71
C MET A 21 4.11 -9.69 4.16
N THR A 22 4.41 -10.64 3.27
CA THR A 22 4.39 -12.10 3.55
C THR A 22 5.77 -12.67 3.86
N TRP A 23 6.85 -11.92 3.61
CA TRP A 23 8.22 -12.40 3.79
C TRP A 23 8.60 -12.45 5.28
N GLY A 24 9.13 -13.59 5.70
CA GLY A 24 9.44 -13.87 7.10
C GLY A 24 8.37 -14.69 7.83
N THR A 25 7.20 -14.95 7.20
CA THR A 25 6.17 -15.85 7.74
C THR A 25 5.63 -16.80 6.69
N GLN A 26 4.79 -16.33 5.74
CA GLN A 26 4.25 -17.17 4.68
C GLN A 26 5.31 -17.51 3.60
N ASN A 27 6.33 -16.67 3.47
CA ASN A 27 7.48 -16.90 2.60
C ASN A 27 8.78 -16.89 3.40
N THR A 28 9.69 -17.77 3.02
CA THR A 28 11.09 -17.78 3.47
C THR A 28 11.86 -16.60 2.86
N ALA A 29 13.05 -16.32 3.39
CA ALA A 29 13.94 -15.32 2.80
C ALA A 29 14.29 -15.65 1.34
N SER A 30 14.63 -16.91 1.04
CA SER A 30 14.94 -17.35 -0.32
C SER A 30 13.78 -17.16 -1.31
N GLU A 31 12.54 -17.44 -0.89
CA GLU A 31 11.35 -17.18 -1.73
C GLU A 31 11.13 -15.68 -1.93
N GLY A 32 11.36 -14.86 -0.90
CA GLY A 32 11.31 -13.39 -1.00
C GLY A 32 12.34 -12.87 -2.00
N HIS A 33 13.58 -13.34 -1.92
CA HIS A 33 14.65 -12.97 -2.86
C HIS A 33 14.30 -13.35 -4.30
N ALA A 34 13.80 -14.57 -4.53
CA ALA A 34 13.37 -15.00 -5.86
C ALA A 34 12.20 -14.15 -6.41
N GLN A 35 11.30 -13.68 -5.54
CA GLN A 35 10.24 -12.74 -5.94
C GLN A 35 10.81 -11.37 -6.34
N ILE A 36 11.81 -10.86 -5.62
CA ILE A 36 12.47 -9.58 -5.96
C ILE A 36 13.15 -9.71 -7.33
N ASP A 37 13.96 -10.75 -7.52
CA ASP A 37 14.69 -10.95 -8.78
C ASP A 37 13.72 -11.06 -9.96
N MET A 38 12.69 -11.89 -9.85
CA MET A 38 11.66 -12.01 -10.88
C MET A 38 10.94 -10.69 -11.16
N ALA A 39 10.63 -9.91 -10.15
CA ALA A 39 9.98 -8.61 -10.30
C ALA A 39 10.87 -7.61 -11.04
N LEU A 40 12.15 -7.53 -10.69
CA LEU A 40 13.13 -6.69 -11.37
C LEU A 40 13.32 -7.09 -12.83
N ASP A 41 13.40 -8.40 -13.13
CA ASP A 41 13.51 -8.92 -14.50
C ASP A 41 12.31 -8.53 -15.38
N HIS A 42 11.15 -8.30 -14.77
CA HIS A 42 9.94 -7.81 -15.44
C HIS A 42 9.78 -6.28 -15.39
N GLY A 43 10.79 -5.56 -14.92
CA GLY A 43 10.86 -4.09 -14.91
C GLY A 43 10.12 -3.43 -13.73
N ILE A 44 9.80 -4.16 -12.67
CA ILE A 44 9.42 -3.52 -11.40
C ILE A 44 10.68 -2.95 -10.76
N ASN A 45 10.65 -1.67 -10.41
CA ASN A 45 11.71 -1.02 -9.66
C ASN A 45 11.23 -0.49 -8.30
N PHE A 46 9.98 -0.74 -7.92
CA PHE A 46 9.39 -0.21 -6.71
C PHE A 46 9.01 -1.34 -5.75
N ILE A 47 9.54 -1.27 -4.52
CA ILE A 47 9.29 -2.26 -3.45
C ILE A 47 8.76 -1.54 -2.23
N ASP A 48 7.64 -2.04 -1.68
CA ASP A 48 6.98 -1.49 -0.50
C ASP A 48 7.07 -2.47 0.68
N THR A 49 7.58 -1.98 1.79
CA THR A 49 7.66 -2.69 3.08
C THR A 49 7.17 -1.81 4.23
N ALA A 50 7.30 -2.26 5.48
CA ALA A 50 7.02 -1.49 6.70
C ALA A 50 7.70 -2.11 7.92
N GLU A 51 8.02 -1.30 8.93
CA GLU A 51 8.63 -1.76 10.19
C GLU A 51 7.80 -2.83 10.92
N MET A 52 6.48 -2.85 10.71
CA MET A 52 5.58 -3.81 11.36
C MET A 52 5.42 -5.13 10.61
N TYR A 53 5.95 -5.26 9.40
CA TYR A 53 5.76 -6.47 8.61
C TYR A 53 6.70 -7.59 9.04
N PRO A 54 6.27 -8.87 8.94
CA PRO A 54 4.99 -9.38 8.41
C PRO A 54 3.81 -9.23 9.39
N VAL A 55 2.58 -9.35 8.86
CA VAL A 55 1.35 -9.20 9.67
C VAL A 55 0.32 -10.32 9.50
N ASN A 56 0.69 -11.40 8.83
CA ASN A 56 -0.16 -12.58 8.65
C ASN A 56 0.64 -13.88 8.94
N PRO A 57 0.58 -14.39 10.18
CA PRO A 57 -0.07 -13.84 11.35
C PRO A 57 0.65 -12.61 11.94
N ARG A 58 -0.06 -11.83 12.77
CA ARG A 58 0.58 -10.76 13.56
C ARG A 58 1.28 -11.37 14.76
N SER A 59 2.58 -11.15 14.89
CA SER A 59 3.39 -11.64 16.01
C SER A 59 4.46 -10.61 16.37
N LYS A 60 4.78 -10.53 17.66
CA LYS A 60 5.86 -9.68 18.15
C LYS A 60 7.23 -10.28 17.80
N GLU A 61 7.31 -11.60 17.72
CA GLU A 61 8.53 -12.36 17.45
C GLU A 61 9.02 -12.17 16.00
N THR A 62 8.08 -12.05 15.06
CA THR A 62 8.41 -11.92 13.63
C THR A 62 8.35 -10.47 13.13
N GLN A 63 7.97 -9.53 13.99
CA GLN A 63 7.88 -8.12 13.61
C GLN A 63 9.23 -7.58 13.11
N GLY A 64 9.22 -6.97 11.91
CA GLY A 64 10.42 -6.46 11.25
C GLY A 64 11.18 -7.49 10.39
N ASP A 65 10.78 -8.78 10.38
CA ASP A 65 11.44 -9.81 9.57
C ASP A 65 11.42 -9.48 8.08
N THR A 66 10.35 -8.86 7.61
CA THR A 66 10.24 -8.48 6.19
C THR A 66 11.32 -7.49 5.76
N GLU A 67 11.62 -6.49 6.59
CA GLU A 67 12.73 -5.57 6.32
C GLU A 67 14.08 -6.31 6.38
N ARG A 68 14.26 -7.29 7.29
CA ARG A 68 15.49 -8.12 7.34
C ARG A 68 15.68 -8.94 6.08
N VAL A 69 14.63 -9.60 5.60
CA VAL A 69 14.66 -10.37 4.34
C VAL A 69 15.07 -9.49 3.16
N LEU A 70 14.50 -8.29 3.06
CA LEU A 70 14.85 -7.35 1.99
C LEU A 70 16.29 -6.82 2.16
N GLY A 71 16.72 -6.55 3.40
CA GLY A 71 18.08 -6.11 3.71
C GLY A 71 19.14 -7.17 3.35
N GLU A 72 18.85 -8.44 3.60
CA GLU A 72 19.70 -9.56 3.18
C GLU A 72 19.86 -9.59 1.66
N TRP A 73 18.76 -9.42 0.90
CA TRP A 73 18.81 -9.34 -0.55
C TRP A 73 19.65 -8.14 -1.04
N ILE A 74 19.44 -6.95 -0.45
CA ILE A 74 20.21 -5.74 -0.79
C ILE A 74 21.70 -5.97 -0.58
N SER A 75 22.08 -6.53 0.55
CA SER A 75 23.47 -6.79 0.92
C SER A 75 24.15 -7.85 0.02
N GLN A 76 23.43 -8.93 -0.27
CA GLN A 76 23.95 -10.05 -1.07
C GLN A 76 24.03 -9.70 -2.57
N SER A 77 23.03 -8.99 -3.10
CA SER A 77 22.97 -8.65 -4.52
C SER A 77 23.80 -7.41 -4.90
N GLY A 78 24.02 -6.50 -3.95
CA GLY A 78 24.63 -5.19 -4.22
C GLY A 78 23.76 -4.26 -5.09
N ARG A 79 22.47 -4.58 -5.27
CA ARG A 79 21.56 -3.92 -6.21
C ARG A 79 20.63 -2.88 -5.58
N ARG A 80 21.03 -2.25 -4.46
CA ARG A 80 20.21 -1.23 -3.76
C ARG A 80 19.75 -0.11 -4.70
N GLN A 81 20.58 0.31 -5.64
CA GLN A 81 20.29 1.39 -6.59
C GLN A 81 19.32 1.00 -7.71
N ASP A 82 19.05 -0.29 -7.90
CA ASP A 82 18.10 -0.75 -8.92
C ASP A 82 16.66 -0.61 -8.45
N ILE A 83 16.44 -0.33 -7.15
CA ILE A 83 15.13 -0.24 -6.54
C ILE A 83 14.84 1.13 -5.93
N VAL A 84 13.59 1.56 -6.04
CA VAL A 84 12.97 2.59 -5.22
C VAL A 84 12.36 1.89 -4.02
N LEU A 85 12.87 2.18 -2.82
CA LEU A 85 12.50 1.49 -1.59
C LEU A 85 11.59 2.37 -0.74
N ALA A 86 10.39 1.84 -0.43
CA ALA A 86 9.46 2.46 0.51
C ALA A 86 9.35 1.63 1.79
N THR A 87 9.42 2.30 2.94
CA THR A 87 9.05 1.73 4.23
C THR A 87 8.18 2.70 5.04
N LYS A 88 7.69 2.28 6.21
CA LYS A 88 6.66 3.03 6.95
C LYS A 88 6.89 2.97 8.46
N VAL A 89 6.62 4.10 9.13
CA VAL A 89 6.51 4.16 10.59
C VAL A 89 5.07 3.99 11.04
N CYS A 90 4.82 3.12 12.02
CA CYS A 90 3.49 2.85 12.56
C CYS A 90 2.88 4.06 13.27
N GLY A 91 1.59 4.28 13.07
CA GLY A 91 0.77 5.16 13.88
C GLY A 91 0.43 4.57 15.25
N LYS A 92 -0.37 5.31 16.03
CA LYS A 92 -0.82 4.92 17.36
C LYS A 92 -1.64 3.62 17.33
N GLY A 93 -1.46 2.77 18.35
CA GLY A 93 -2.37 1.65 18.66
C GLY A 93 -1.91 0.27 18.17
N TYR A 94 -0.72 0.12 17.58
CA TYR A 94 -0.18 -1.20 17.24
C TYR A 94 0.80 -1.70 18.31
N GLU A 95 0.30 -2.49 19.24
CA GLU A 95 1.01 -2.88 20.46
C GLU A 95 2.34 -3.61 20.22
N ASN A 96 2.47 -4.37 19.14
CA ASN A 96 3.71 -5.09 18.82
C ASN A 96 4.88 -4.16 18.47
N VAL A 97 4.60 -2.90 18.11
CA VAL A 97 5.61 -1.89 17.78
C VAL A 97 5.58 -0.78 18.84
N ARG A 98 6.67 -0.62 19.58
CA ARG A 98 6.83 0.42 20.60
C ARG A 98 5.62 0.55 21.55
N ASN A 99 4.97 -0.58 21.90
CA ASN A 99 3.76 -0.64 22.75
C ASN A 99 2.64 0.32 22.28
N GLY A 100 2.38 0.37 20.97
CA GLY A 100 1.34 1.20 20.41
C GLY A 100 1.61 2.70 20.41
N ALA A 101 2.86 3.13 20.62
CA ALA A 101 3.22 4.55 20.68
C ALA A 101 2.91 5.30 19.38
N PRO A 102 2.48 6.57 19.46
CA PRO A 102 2.12 7.37 18.30
C PRO A 102 3.33 7.75 17.44
N ILE A 103 3.09 8.17 16.19
CA ILE A 103 4.08 8.88 15.39
C ILE A 103 4.46 10.17 16.16
N SER A 104 5.73 10.35 16.37
CA SER A 104 6.33 11.55 16.99
C SER A 104 7.78 11.66 16.55
N PRO A 105 8.45 12.82 16.69
CA PRO A 105 9.87 12.97 16.39
C PRO A 105 10.74 11.84 16.97
N LYS A 106 10.58 11.56 18.25
CA LYS A 106 11.32 10.49 18.94
C LYS A 106 11.05 9.10 18.34
N ASN A 107 9.80 8.78 18.05
CA ASN A 107 9.43 7.46 17.53
C ASN A 107 9.81 7.29 16.05
N ILE A 108 9.87 8.38 15.29
CA ILE A 108 10.43 8.40 13.93
C ILE A 108 11.92 8.05 13.96
N ASP A 109 12.72 8.65 14.85
CA ASP A 109 14.14 8.31 14.98
C ASP A 109 14.33 6.81 15.28
N LEU A 110 13.61 6.30 16.28
CA LEU A 110 13.70 4.89 16.66
C LEU A 110 13.33 3.95 15.51
N ALA A 111 12.25 4.26 14.80
CA ALA A 111 11.75 3.48 13.67
C ALA A 111 12.70 3.54 12.49
N LEU A 112 13.12 4.75 12.08
CA LEU A 112 13.99 4.96 10.93
C LEU A 112 15.35 4.29 11.12
N GLU A 113 15.98 4.45 12.29
CA GLU A 113 17.24 3.79 12.60
C GLU A 113 17.13 2.26 12.61
N ALA A 114 16.02 1.73 13.12
CA ALA A 114 15.75 0.29 13.07
C ALA A 114 15.56 -0.19 11.64
N SER A 115 14.77 0.51 10.82
CA SER A 115 14.54 0.19 9.41
C SER A 115 15.83 0.24 8.59
N LEU A 116 16.66 1.29 8.73
CA LEU A 116 17.94 1.39 8.02
C LEU A 116 18.88 0.23 8.35
N ARG A 117 18.95 -0.18 9.64
CA ARG A 117 19.75 -1.35 10.04
C ARG A 117 19.19 -2.65 9.47
N SER A 118 17.88 -2.87 9.56
CA SER A 118 17.23 -4.09 9.05
C SER A 118 17.37 -4.20 7.53
N LEU A 119 17.18 -3.10 6.82
CA LEU A 119 17.28 -3.00 5.37
C LEU A 119 18.73 -2.95 4.84
N GLN A 120 19.73 -2.84 5.74
CA GLN A 120 21.15 -2.78 5.39
C GLN A 120 21.46 -1.71 4.33
N THR A 121 20.89 -0.50 4.53
CA THR A 121 21.04 0.64 3.61
C THR A 121 21.13 1.94 4.41
N ASP A 122 21.80 2.94 3.85
CA ASP A 122 21.97 4.25 4.49
C ASP A 122 20.82 5.20 4.21
N TYR A 123 19.92 4.86 3.29
CA TYR A 123 18.81 5.73 2.90
C TYR A 123 17.55 4.97 2.46
N ILE A 124 16.40 5.63 2.65
CA ILE A 124 15.08 5.22 2.17
C ILE A 124 14.62 6.22 1.10
N ASP A 125 14.09 5.72 -0.02
CA ASP A 125 13.60 6.60 -1.09
C ASP A 125 12.26 7.25 -0.72
N LEU A 126 11.33 6.48 -0.13
CA LEU A 126 10.02 6.95 0.32
C LEU A 126 9.74 6.48 1.75
N TYR A 127 9.73 7.42 2.71
CA TYR A 127 9.38 7.13 4.10
C TYR A 127 7.95 7.55 4.38
N GLN A 128 7.10 6.62 4.80
CA GLN A 128 5.66 6.84 4.89
C GLN A 128 5.17 6.83 6.33
N LEU A 129 4.21 7.71 6.64
CA LEU A 129 3.44 7.68 7.87
C LEU A 129 2.30 6.66 7.67
N HIS A 130 2.35 5.51 8.37
CA HIS A 130 1.53 4.33 8.04
C HIS A 130 0.03 4.54 8.27
N TRP A 131 -0.36 5.32 9.27
CA TRP A 131 -1.72 5.85 9.51
C TRP A 131 -1.67 7.04 10.46
N PRO A 132 -2.67 7.94 10.40
CA PRO A 132 -2.70 9.11 11.27
C PRO A 132 -2.96 8.74 12.73
N ASN A 133 -2.30 9.42 13.67
CA ASN A 133 -2.51 9.22 15.11
C ASN A 133 -3.93 9.53 15.56
N ARG A 134 -4.64 10.44 14.87
CA ARG A 134 -6.01 10.84 15.18
C ARG A 134 -7.06 9.82 14.75
N GLY A 135 -6.66 8.78 14.00
CA GLY A 135 -7.59 7.85 13.35
C GLY A 135 -8.12 8.37 12.01
N SER A 136 -8.75 7.46 11.27
CA SER A 136 -9.41 7.72 9.98
C SER A 136 -10.47 6.66 9.72
N TYR A 137 -11.27 6.83 8.68
CA TYR A 137 -12.24 5.81 8.24
C TYR A 137 -11.61 4.59 7.57
N MET A 138 -10.29 4.55 7.43
CA MET A 138 -9.58 3.44 6.80
C MET A 138 -9.71 2.15 7.61
N PHE A 139 -9.23 1.03 7.05
CA PHE A 139 -9.34 -0.30 7.66
C PHE A 139 -10.78 -0.73 7.94
N ARG A 140 -11.74 -0.35 7.07
CA ARG A 140 -13.18 -0.67 7.14
C ARG A 140 -13.89 -0.09 8.36
N GLN A 141 -13.36 1.02 8.89
CA GLN A 141 -14.02 1.79 9.93
C GLN A 141 -15.08 2.78 9.39
N ASN A 142 -15.21 2.90 8.08
CA ASN A 142 -16.14 3.81 7.39
C ASN A 142 -17.59 3.69 7.84
N TRP A 143 -18.00 2.53 8.35
CA TRP A 143 -19.36 2.30 8.84
C TRP A 143 -19.69 3.01 10.17
N HIS A 144 -18.66 3.35 10.96
CA HIS A 144 -18.81 3.92 12.31
C HIS A 144 -17.89 5.11 12.56
N TYR A 145 -17.27 5.62 11.50
CA TYR A 145 -16.30 6.72 11.63
C TYR A 145 -16.99 8.01 12.02
N ASP A 146 -16.64 8.53 13.19
CA ASP A 146 -17.06 9.84 13.68
C ASP A 146 -15.82 10.64 14.08
N PRO A 147 -15.50 11.76 13.40
CA PRO A 147 -14.36 12.61 13.71
C PRO A 147 -14.69 13.69 14.75
N SER A 148 -15.89 13.75 15.34
CA SER A 148 -16.34 14.87 16.18
C SER A 148 -15.46 15.10 17.42
N ASP A 149 -14.83 14.06 17.95
CA ASP A 149 -13.92 14.13 19.11
C ASP A 149 -12.47 14.51 18.74
N GLN A 150 -12.17 14.71 17.45
CA GLN A 150 -10.82 15.07 17.02
C GLN A 150 -10.56 16.57 17.27
N ASN A 151 -9.40 16.87 17.86
CA ASN A 151 -8.93 18.24 18.04
C ASN A 151 -8.08 18.67 16.84
N SER A 152 -8.55 19.66 16.09
CA SER A 152 -7.86 20.16 14.89
C SER A 152 -6.54 20.84 15.20
N ASP A 153 -6.46 21.60 16.29
CA ASP A 153 -5.25 22.35 16.64
C ASP A 153 -4.13 21.39 17.08
N GLU A 154 -4.46 20.39 17.91
CA GLU A 154 -3.50 19.34 18.28
C GLU A 154 -3.03 18.53 17.05
N ALA A 155 -3.93 18.27 16.10
CA ALA A 155 -3.56 17.58 14.87
C ALA A 155 -2.62 18.41 13.99
N LEU A 156 -2.84 19.72 13.87
CA LEU A 156 -1.99 20.63 13.10
C LEU A 156 -0.61 20.81 13.75
N ASP A 157 -0.56 21.00 15.07
CA ASP A 157 0.70 21.09 15.82
C ASP A 157 1.53 19.82 15.67
N HIS A 158 0.88 18.66 15.80
CA HIS A 158 1.52 17.36 15.56
C HIS A 158 2.07 17.23 14.13
N MET A 159 1.30 17.63 13.12
CA MET A 159 1.75 17.59 11.72
C MET A 159 2.97 18.49 11.50
N HIS A 160 2.97 19.69 12.07
CA HIS A 160 4.07 20.62 11.98
C HIS A 160 5.34 20.06 12.64
N ASP A 161 5.25 19.51 13.85
CA ASP A 161 6.38 18.91 14.55
C ASP A 161 6.98 17.71 13.79
N VAL A 162 6.12 16.85 13.26
CA VAL A 162 6.55 15.69 12.47
C VAL A 162 7.24 16.14 11.17
N LEU A 163 6.69 17.12 10.45
CA LEU A 163 7.34 17.64 9.22
C LEU A 163 8.69 18.28 9.49
N ASN A 164 8.82 19.06 10.56
CA ASN A 164 10.11 19.62 10.98
C ASN A 164 11.16 18.53 11.26
N HIS A 165 10.72 17.42 11.86
CA HIS A 165 11.60 16.31 12.14
C HIS A 165 11.99 15.52 10.88
N LEU A 166 11.02 15.26 10.01
CA LEU A 166 11.27 14.60 8.71
C LEU A 166 12.23 15.41 7.83
N GLU A 167 12.18 16.76 7.91
CA GLU A 167 13.18 17.61 7.24
C GLU A 167 14.60 17.37 7.76
N LYS A 168 14.77 17.22 9.07
CA LYS A 168 16.09 16.86 9.65
C LYS A 168 16.58 15.51 9.14
N CYS A 169 15.71 14.52 9.07
CA CYS A 169 16.03 13.19 8.53
C CYS A 169 16.42 13.27 7.03
N ARG A 170 15.73 14.13 6.25
CA ARG A 170 16.02 14.36 4.84
C ARG A 170 17.36 15.07 4.63
N LEU A 171 17.63 16.11 5.41
CA LEU A 171 18.91 16.83 5.37
C LEU A 171 20.08 15.96 5.82
N ALA A 172 19.85 15.01 6.72
CA ALA A 172 20.82 13.99 7.12
C ALA A 172 21.03 12.90 6.05
N GLY A 173 20.29 12.93 4.93
CA GLY A 173 20.41 11.96 3.84
C GLY A 173 19.75 10.60 4.11
N LYS A 174 19.07 10.42 5.25
CA LYS A 174 18.46 9.14 5.67
C LYS A 174 17.17 8.82 4.92
N ILE A 175 16.43 9.83 4.48
CA ILE A 175 15.22 9.71 3.67
C ILE A 175 15.29 10.68 2.50
N ARG A 176 14.75 10.31 1.35
CA ARG A 176 14.67 11.21 0.17
C ARG A 176 13.34 11.95 0.13
N HIS A 177 12.25 11.22 0.24
CA HIS A 177 10.89 11.75 0.17
C HIS A 177 10.01 11.18 1.26
N VAL A 178 8.90 11.88 1.53
CA VAL A 178 7.91 11.53 2.55
C VAL A 178 6.55 11.29 1.91
N GLY A 179 5.79 10.34 2.46
CA GLY A 179 4.45 9.98 1.99
C GLY A 179 3.49 9.70 3.14
N LEU A 180 2.22 9.65 2.80
CA LEU A 180 1.14 9.32 3.71
C LEU A 180 0.61 7.92 3.43
N SER A 181 -0.01 7.32 4.41
CA SER A 181 -0.79 6.09 4.22
C SER A 181 -2.03 6.11 5.12
N ASN A 182 -3.12 5.51 4.64
CA ASN A 182 -4.40 5.48 5.33
C ASN A 182 -4.90 6.87 5.77
N GLU A 183 -4.59 7.87 4.94
CA GLU A 183 -4.90 9.28 5.22
C GLU A 183 -6.16 9.74 4.47
N THR A 184 -6.88 10.68 5.05
CA THR A 184 -8.09 11.29 4.51
C THR A 184 -7.77 12.51 3.64
N ALA A 185 -8.76 13.01 2.88
CA ALA A 185 -8.61 14.24 2.10
C ALA A 185 -8.27 15.45 2.98
N TRP A 186 -8.98 15.61 4.13
CA TRP A 186 -8.67 16.67 5.08
C TRP A 186 -7.22 16.61 5.57
N GLY A 187 -6.78 15.45 6.05
CA GLY A 187 -5.42 15.31 6.55
C GLY A 187 -4.37 15.52 5.46
N THR A 188 -4.58 14.94 4.27
CA THR A 188 -3.67 15.14 3.14
C THR A 188 -3.49 16.61 2.81
N MET A 189 -4.58 17.38 2.71
CA MET A 189 -4.51 18.81 2.44
C MET A 189 -3.81 19.58 3.55
N ARG A 190 -4.03 19.23 4.84
CA ARG A 190 -3.33 19.88 5.96
C ARG A 190 -1.84 19.64 5.94
N TRP A 191 -1.39 18.40 5.73
CA TRP A 191 0.03 18.08 5.53
C TRP A 191 0.67 18.93 4.43
N LEU A 192 -0.01 19.06 3.28
CA LEU A 192 0.49 19.84 2.13
C LEU A 192 0.54 21.33 2.42
N GLN A 193 -0.48 21.89 3.07
CA GLN A 193 -0.55 23.32 3.42
C GLN A 193 0.53 23.71 4.43
N ILE A 194 0.74 22.89 5.49
CA ILE A 194 1.80 23.13 6.48
C ILE A 194 3.17 23.05 5.81
N ALA A 195 3.42 22.03 4.98
CA ALA A 195 4.66 21.90 4.25
C ALA A 195 4.95 23.14 3.38
N ALA A 196 3.94 23.64 2.65
CA ALA A 196 4.08 24.83 1.80
C ALA A 196 4.31 26.11 2.60
N ALA A 197 3.57 26.30 3.71
CA ALA A 197 3.67 27.49 4.54
C ALA A 197 5.02 27.64 5.24
N HIS A 198 5.67 26.53 5.57
CA HIS A 198 6.91 26.51 6.35
C HIS A 198 8.15 26.04 5.56
N GLY A 199 8.03 25.80 4.26
CA GLY A 199 9.16 25.30 3.43
C GLY A 199 9.64 23.91 3.84
N LEU A 200 8.74 23.05 4.35
CA LEU A 200 9.03 21.71 4.85
C LEU A 200 8.80 20.64 3.77
N PRO A 201 9.23 19.38 3.99
CA PRO A 201 9.07 18.31 3.01
C PRO A 201 7.63 18.08 2.61
N ARG A 202 7.35 18.15 1.30
CA ARG A 202 6.04 17.91 0.76
C ARG A 202 5.75 16.40 0.70
N MET A 203 4.56 16.00 1.14
CA MET A 203 4.07 14.65 0.91
C MET A 203 3.94 14.38 -0.59
N VAL A 204 4.53 13.29 -1.08
CA VAL A 204 4.60 12.99 -2.52
C VAL A 204 3.59 11.94 -2.97
N SER A 205 3.04 11.16 -2.05
CA SER A 205 2.08 10.09 -2.31
C SER A 205 1.15 9.86 -1.13
N VAL A 206 0.01 9.23 -1.41
CA VAL A 206 -0.88 8.65 -0.39
C VAL A 206 -1.05 7.17 -0.69
N GLN A 207 -0.77 6.30 0.29
CA GLN A 207 -0.96 4.86 0.17
C GLN A 207 -2.26 4.45 0.88
N ASN A 208 -3.34 4.21 0.11
CA ASN A 208 -4.65 3.84 0.62
C ASN A 208 -5.16 2.54 -0.01
N GLU A 209 -6.10 1.87 0.66
CA GLU A 209 -6.80 0.72 0.08
C GLU A 209 -7.57 1.14 -1.16
N TYR A 210 -7.36 0.40 -2.27
CA TYR A 210 -8.08 0.65 -3.50
C TYR A 210 -8.15 -0.61 -4.36
N SER A 211 -9.35 -0.99 -4.75
CA SER A 211 -9.65 -2.14 -5.60
C SER A 211 -11.02 -1.98 -6.26
N LEU A 212 -11.43 -2.92 -7.10
CA LEU A 212 -12.80 -2.98 -7.64
C LEU A 212 -13.87 -3.03 -6.53
N LEU A 213 -13.54 -3.55 -5.34
CA LEU A 213 -14.44 -3.70 -4.19
C LEU A 213 -14.30 -2.56 -3.15
N CYS A 214 -13.29 -1.70 -3.27
CA CYS A 214 -13.05 -0.58 -2.36
C CYS A 214 -12.62 0.65 -3.15
N ARG A 215 -13.55 1.57 -3.41
CA ARG A 215 -13.34 2.71 -4.30
C ARG A 215 -13.49 4.08 -3.62
N HIS A 216 -13.25 4.13 -2.31
CA HIS A 216 -13.34 5.40 -1.56
C HIS A 216 -12.43 6.51 -2.09
N PHE A 217 -11.31 6.14 -2.73
CA PHE A 217 -10.39 7.11 -3.32
C PHE A 217 -10.95 7.82 -4.57
N ASP A 218 -11.95 7.25 -5.25
CA ASP A 218 -12.59 7.85 -6.45
C ASP A 218 -13.31 9.18 -6.15
N LEU A 219 -13.58 9.46 -4.89
CA LEU A 219 -14.27 10.66 -4.43
C LEU A 219 -13.29 11.83 -4.20
N ASP A 220 -13.30 12.43 -3.01
CA ASP A 220 -12.49 13.60 -2.65
C ASP A 220 -10.98 13.41 -2.89
N MET A 221 -10.46 12.21 -2.63
CA MET A 221 -9.03 11.94 -2.82
C MET A 221 -8.59 11.96 -4.27
N ALA A 222 -9.45 11.60 -5.21
CA ALA A 222 -9.14 11.69 -6.64
C ALA A 222 -8.94 13.15 -7.07
N GLU A 223 -9.76 14.07 -6.58
CA GLU A 223 -9.63 15.50 -6.82
C GLU A 223 -8.34 16.08 -6.19
N VAL A 224 -8.08 15.74 -4.92
CA VAL A 224 -6.81 16.10 -4.24
C VAL A 224 -5.61 15.58 -5.03
N ALA A 225 -5.62 14.32 -5.43
CA ALA A 225 -4.52 13.73 -6.20
C ALA A 225 -4.28 14.45 -7.53
N HIS A 226 -5.36 14.83 -8.22
CA HIS A 226 -5.29 15.56 -9.50
C HIS A 226 -4.65 16.95 -9.35
N HIS A 227 -5.18 17.76 -8.43
CA HIS A 227 -4.74 19.16 -8.27
C HIS A 227 -3.39 19.26 -7.57
N GLU A 228 -3.17 18.46 -6.54
CA GLU A 228 -1.97 18.51 -5.74
C GLU A 228 -0.82 17.65 -6.26
N LYS A 229 -1.06 16.81 -7.28
CA LYS A 229 -0.07 15.86 -7.80
C LYS A 229 0.50 14.95 -6.70
N VAL A 230 -0.39 14.45 -5.83
CA VAL A 230 -0.10 13.47 -4.79
C VAL A 230 -0.81 12.18 -5.20
N GLY A 231 -0.10 11.31 -5.91
CA GLY A 231 -0.70 10.12 -6.51
C GLY A 231 -0.97 9.01 -5.50
N LEU A 232 -1.89 8.12 -5.88
CA LEU A 232 -2.22 6.92 -5.10
C LEU A 232 -1.17 5.83 -5.28
N LEU A 233 -0.72 5.27 -4.16
CA LEU A 233 -0.12 3.94 -4.06
C LEU A 233 -1.21 3.02 -3.52
N SER A 234 -1.82 2.19 -4.37
CA SER A 234 -2.94 1.37 -3.91
C SER A 234 -2.46 0.10 -3.24
N PHE A 235 -2.90 -0.17 -2.01
CA PHE A 235 -2.71 -1.49 -1.40
C PHE A 235 -3.99 -2.34 -1.49
N SER A 236 -3.84 -3.66 -1.35
CA SER A 236 -4.92 -4.66 -1.49
C SER A 236 -5.71 -4.55 -2.81
N PRO A 237 -5.07 -4.38 -3.98
CA PRO A 237 -5.78 -4.22 -5.25
C PRO A 237 -6.60 -5.47 -5.65
N LEU A 238 -6.28 -6.62 -5.07
CA LEU A 238 -7.02 -7.88 -5.21
C LEU A 238 -7.95 -8.17 -4.03
N ALA A 239 -8.24 -7.16 -3.18
CA ALA A 239 -9.07 -7.29 -1.97
C ALA A 239 -8.69 -8.51 -1.12
N ALA A 240 -7.40 -8.62 -0.76
CA ALA A 240 -6.83 -9.74 -0.01
C ALA A 240 -6.99 -11.12 -0.70
N GLY A 241 -7.16 -11.14 -2.01
CA GLY A 241 -7.30 -12.33 -2.83
C GLY A 241 -8.74 -12.68 -3.23
N LEU A 242 -9.75 -11.93 -2.80
CA LEU A 242 -11.15 -12.12 -3.22
C LEU A 242 -11.29 -12.02 -4.75
N LEU A 243 -10.69 -11.02 -5.36
CA LEU A 243 -10.76 -10.78 -6.82
C LEU A 243 -9.95 -11.77 -7.67
N THR A 244 -9.37 -12.81 -7.07
CA THR A 244 -8.75 -13.91 -7.82
C THR A 244 -9.72 -15.07 -8.09
N GLY A 245 -10.90 -15.07 -7.45
CA GLY A 245 -11.87 -16.18 -7.52
C GLY A 245 -11.53 -17.38 -6.64
N LYS A 246 -10.36 -17.44 -6.00
CA LYS A 246 -9.93 -18.62 -5.21
C LYS A 246 -10.79 -18.89 -3.98
N TYR A 247 -11.61 -17.94 -3.54
CA TYR A 247 -12.50 -18.07 -2.39
C TYR A 247 -13.97 -18.21 -2.80
N SER A 248 -14.31 -18.25 -4.10
CA SER A 248 -15.67 -18.41 -4.59
C SER A 248 -16.35 -19.64 -3.96
N GLY A 249 -17.60 -19.51 -3.59
CA GLY A 249 -18.30 -20.53 -2.82
C GLY A 249 -17.86 -20.66 -1.36
N ASP A 250 -17.25 -19.62 -0.79
CA ASP A 250 -16.74 -19.56 0.60
C ASP A 250 -15.62 -20.59 0.91
N VAL A 251 -14.93 -21.06 -0.13
CA VAL A 251 -13.81 -22.01 0.01
C VAL A 251 -12.62 -21.35 0.69
N ILE A 252 -11.90 -22.11 1.52
CA ILE A 252 -10.67 -21.68 2.17
C ILE A 252 -9.52 -22.59 1.69
N PRO A 253 -8.81 -22.22 0.61
CA PRO A 253 -7.67 -23.01 0.14
C PRO A 253 -6.56 -23.06 1.19
N ASP A 254 -5.86 -24.20 1.25
CA ASP A 254 -4.73 -24.37 2.13
C ASP A 254 -3.66 -23.30 1.92
N ARG A 255 -3.04 -22.84 3.01
CA ARG A 255 -2.00 -21.80 3.02
C ARG A 255 -2.45 -20.46 2.41
N SER A 256 -3.78 -20.28 2.21
CA SER A 256 -4.32 -19.00 1.77
C SER A 256 -4.38 -18.00 2.92
N ARG A 257 -4.55 -16.71 2.62
CA ARG A 257 -4.65 -15.67 3.66
C ARG A 257 -5.81 -15.93 4.64
N ARG A 258 -6.90 -16.57 4.20
CA ARG A 258 -8.05 -16.90 5.06
C ARG A 258 -7.73 -17.95 6.14
N THR A 259 -6.68 -18.76 5.97
CA THR A 259 -6.23 -19.67 7.03
C THR A 259 -5.62 -18.93 8.23
N TYR A 260 -5.15 -17.71 8.04
CA TYR A 260 -4.57 -16.85 9.08
C TYR A 260 -5.52 -15.75 9.56
N VAL A 261 -6.37 -15.25 8.65
CA VAL A 261 -7.32 -14.14 8.90
C VAL A 261 -8.64 -14.49 8.23
N ALA A 262 -9.52 -15.21 8.95
CA ALA A 262 -10.73 -15.83 8.41
C ALA A 262 -11.66 -14.84 7.68
N ASP A 263 -11.84 -13.64 8.25
CA ASP A 263 -12.67 -12.56 7.72
C ASP A 263 -11.96 -11.64 6.73
N LEU A 264 -10.70 -11.95 6.37
CA LEU A 264 -9.83 -11.11 5.54
C LEU A 264 -9.73 -9.65 6.04
N GLY A 265 -9.80 -9.49 7.38
CA GLY A 265 -9.74 -8.19 8.05
C GLY A 265 -10.99 -7.34 7.80
N GLY A 266 -12.16 -7.94 7.94
CA GLY A 266 -13.47 -7.29 7.79
C GLY A 266 -13.95 -7.15 6.34
N ARG A 267 -13.43 -7.98 5.40
CA ARG A 267 -13.89 -7.97 4.00
C ARG A 267 -14.94 -9.03 3.67
N ILE A 268 -15.26 -9.92 4.61
CA ILE A 268 -16.31 -10.92 4.44
C ILE A 268 -17.62 -10.35 4.99
N SER A 269 -18.57 -10.15 4.11
CA SER A 269 -19.94 -9.66 4.39
C SER A 269 -20.95 -10.53 3.63
N GLU A 270 -22.25 -10.35 3.87
CA GLU A 270 -23.30 -11.07 3.12
C GLU A 270 -23.27 -10.75 1.61
N SER A 271 -22.97 -9.50 1.25
CA SER A 271 -22.98 -9.03 -0.13
C SER A 271 -21.68 -9.30 -0.90
N ILE A 272 -20.60 -9.69 -0.21
CA ILE A 272 -19.28 -9.78 -0.84
C ILE A 272 -19.22 -10.83 -1.95
N TRP A 273 -19.87 -11.99 -1.74
CA TRP A 273 -19.79 -13.10 -2.68
C TRP A 273 -20.42 -12.75 -4.02
N THR A 274 -21.63 -12.17 -4.01
CA THR A 274 -22.30 -11.72 -5.23
C THR A 274 -21.48 -10.66 -5.96
N ALA A 275 -20.86 -9.72 -5.23
CA ALA A 275 -20.00 -8.71 -5.84
C ALA A 275 -18.75 -9.33 -6.46
N VAL A 276 -18.09 -10.25 -5.76
CA VAL A 276 -16.91 -10.97 -6.28
C VAL A 276 -17.25 -11.77 -7.52
N ASP A 277 -18.29 -12.58 -7.46
CA ASP A 277 -18.72 -13.43 -8.59
C ASP A 277 -19.05 -12.58 -9.82
N THR A 278 -19.71 -11.42 -9.64
CA THR A 278 -19.96 -10.47 -10.73
C THR A 278 -18.67 -10.03 -11.44
N TYR A 279 -17.61 -9.68 -10.69
CA TYR A 279 -16.33 -9.29 -11.30
C TYR A 279 -15.60 -10.49 -11.93
N ILE A 280 -15.72 -11.67 -11.37
CA ILE A 280 -15.17 -12.90 -11.97
C ILE A 280 -15.87 -13.20 -13.30
N ASP A 281 -17.20 -13.10 -13.36
CA ASP A 281 -18.00 -13.32 -14.57
C ASP A 281 -17.65 -12.30 -15.66
N ILE A 282 -17.43 -11.03 -15.31
CA ILE A 282 -16.93 -10.02 -16.25
C ILE A 282 -15.59 -10.46 -16.84
N ALA A 283 -14.64 -10.88 -16.01
CA ALA A 283 -13.34 -11.35 -16.49
C ALA A 283 -13.48 -12.55 -17.44
N MET A 284 -14.30 -13.52 -17.08
CA MET A 284 -14.57 -14.70 -17.91
C MET A 284 -15.22 -14.34 -19.25
N THR A 285 -16.22 -13.46 -19.24
CA THR A 285 -16.91 -12.98 -20.45
C THR A 285 -15.95 -12.33 -21.44
N HIS A 286 -14.95 -11.63 -20.93
CA HIS A 286 -13.93 -10.96 -21.75
C HIS A 286 -12.64 -11.78 -21.93
N ASN A 287 -12.64 -13.08 -21.59
CA ASN A 287 -11.48 -13.99 -21.69
C ASN A 287 -10.22 -13.46 -20.99
N LEU A 288 -10.38 -12.86 -19.82
CA LEU A 288 -9.29 -12.37 -18.98
C LEU A 288 -9.15 -13.18 -17.69
N ASN A 289 -7.93 -13.25 -17.18
CA ASN A 289 -7.71 -13.65 -15.79
C ASN A 289 -8.23 -12.55 -14.85
N ALA A 290 -9.07 -12.92 -13.88
CA ALA A 290 -9.72 -11.97 -12.99
C ALA A 290 -8.73 -11.11 -12.18
N ALA A 291 -7.64 -11.70 -11.68
CA ALA A 291 -6.60 -10.95 -10.98
C ALA A 291 -5.90 -9.94 -11.90
N GLN A 292 -5.62 -10.33 -13.15
CA GLN A 292 -5.02 -9.43 -14.13
C GLN A 292 -5.97 -8.30 -14.50
N MET A 293 -7.27 -8.59 -14.69
CA MET A 293 -8.28 -7.57 -14.94
C MET A 293 -8.34 -6.54 -13.80
N ALA A 294 -8.40 -7.00 -12.55
CA ALA A 294 -8.45 -6.12 -11.38
C ALA A 294 -7.21 -5.23 -11.25
N LEU A 295 -6.02 -5.79 -11.47
CA LEU A 295 -4.77 -5.03 -11.46
C LEU A 295 -4.68 -4.03 -12.63
N ALA A 296 -5.04 -4.44 -13.84
CA ALA A 296 -5.06 -3.57 -15.02
C ALA A 296 -6.05 -2.42 -14.86
N TRP A 297 -7.24 -2.70 -14.30
CA TRP A 297 -8.21 -1.68 -13.99
C TRP A 297 -7.65 -0.65 -12.97
N ALA A 298 -7.06 -1.11 -11.88
CA ALA A 298 -6.46 -0.21 -10.89
C ALA A 298 -5.35 0.67 -11.51
N GLN A 299 -4.49 0.08 -12.38
CA GLN A 299 -3.44 0.83 -13.10
C GLN A 299 -4.00 1.87 -14.07
N SER A 300 -5.22 1.70 -14.57
CA SER A 300 -5.84 2.62 -15.54
C SER A 300 -6.37 3.92 -14.92
N ARG A 301 -6.43 4.00 -13.60
CA ARG A 301 -6.98 5.18 -12.91
C ARG A 301 -6.05 6.38 -13.04
N PRO A 302 -6.58 7.58 -13.35
CA PRO A 302 -5.76 8.77 -13.65
C PRO A 302 -4.91 9.26 -12.47
N PHE A 303 -5.30 8.94 -11.25
CA PHE A 303 -4.59 9.28 -10.01
C PHE A 303 -3.63 8.18 -9.54
N MET A 304 -3.56 7.05 -10.23
CA MET A 304 -2.72 5.93 -9.82
C MET A 304 -1.25 6.18 -10.13
N THR A 305 -0.41 6.18 -9.11
CA THR A 305 1.04 6.17 -9.25
C THR A 305 1.55 4.75 -9.38
N SER A 306 1.18 3.86 -8.46
CA SER A 306 1.61 2.46 -8.50
C SER A 306 0.64 1.55 -7.75
N VAL A 307 0.43 0.35 -8.26
CA VAL A 307 -0.45 -0.66 -7.67
C VAL A 307 0.41 -1.65 -6.88
N ILE A 308 0.30 -1.64 -5.55
CA ILE A 308 1.06 -2.52 -4.66
C ILE A 308 0.35 -3.86 -4.54
N PHE A 309 0.97 -4.89 -5.05
CA PHE A 309 0.47 -6.27 -4.93
C PHE A 309 1.51 -7.16 -4.26
N GLY A 310 1.08 -8.23 -3.63
CA GLY A 310 1.93 -9.27 -3.06
C GLY A 310 1.55 -10.63 -3.61
N ALA A 311 2.49 -11.55 -3.55
CA ALA A 311 2.32 -12.94 -3.94
C ALA A 311 2.94 -13.86 -2.89
N THR A 312 2.42 -15.09 -2.76
CA THR A 312 3.02 -16.12 -1.90
C THR A 312 3.73 -17.21 -2.72
N THR A 313 3.58 -17.19 -4.05
CA THR A 313 4.29 -18.08 -4.97
C THR A 313 4.75 -17.30 -6.21
N LEU A 314 5.77 -17.83 -6.92
CA LEU A 314 6.22 -17.25 -8.18
C LEU A 314 5.15 -17.33 -9.28
N ASP A 315 4.29 -18.32 -9.27
CA ASP A 315 3.15 -18.41 -10.21
C ASP A 315 2.15 -17.28 -10.01
N GLN A 316 1.82 -16.96 -8.76
CA GLN A 316 0.97 -15.81 -8.44
C GLN A 316 1.63 -14.50 -8.85
N LEU A 317 2.94 -14.38 -8.64
CA LEU A 317 3.72 -13.23 -9.09
C LEU A 317 3.69 -13.12 -10.62
N ALA A 318 3.90 -14.19 -11.36
CA ALA A 318 3.83 -14.23 -12.82
C ALA A 318 2.46 -13.77 -13.35
N ILE A 319 1.36 -14.25 -12.74
CA ILE A 319 0.00 -13.82 -13.07
C ILE A 319 -0.13 -12.30 -12.88
N ALA A 320 0.29 -11.77 -11.72
CA ALA A 320 0.19 -10.35 -11.42
C ALA A 320 1.03 -9.48 -12.38
N LEU A 321 2.24 -9.91 -12.71
CA LEU A 321 3.13 -9.24 -13.67
C LEU A 321 2.51 -9.18 -15.08
N GLY A 322 1.73 -10.18 -15.46
CA GLY A 322 0.99 -10.20 -16.73
C GLY A 322 0.01 -9.03 -16.88
N ALA A 323 -0.47 -8.44 -15.78
CA ALA A 323 -1.35 -7.28 -15.81
C ALA A 323 -0.68 -5.99 -16.35
N ALA A 324 0.65 -5.92 -16.35
CA ALA A 324 1.40 -4.73 -16.77
C ALA A 324 1.16 -4.33 -18.23
N ASN A 325 0.76 -5.28 -19.07
CA ASN A 325 0.59 -5.09 -20.52
C ASN A 325 -0.88 -5.12 -20.96
N ILE A 326 -1.83 -5.24 -20.00
CA ILE A 326 -3.26 -5.31 -20.30
C ILE A 326 -3.84 -3.89 -20.35
N THR A 327 -4.52 -3.58 -21.45
CA THR A 327 -5.36 -2.39 -21.58
C THR A 327 -6.81 -2.86 -21.71
N LEU A 328 -7.67 -2.37 -20.81
CA LEU A 328 -9.09 -2.71 -20.80
C LEU A 328 -9.84 -1.83 -21.81
N GLY A 329 -10.59 -2.47 -22.71
CA GLY A 329 -11.42 -1.81 -23.71
C GLY A 329 -12.69 -1.16 -23.10
N PRO A 330 -13.40 -0.34 -23.87
CA PRO A 330 -14.60 0.36 -23.39
C PRO A 330 -15.69 -0.58 -22.87
N ASP A 331 -15.92 -1.73 -23.52
CA ASP A 331 -16.99 -2.65 -23.12
C ASP A 331 -16.75 -3.21 -21.72
N ILE A 332 -15.55 -3.72 -21.45
CA ILE A 332 -15.20 -4.22 -20.13
C ILE A 332 -15.22 -3.11 -19.06
N MET A 333 -14.83 -1.89 -19.42
CA MET A 333 -14.90 -0.74 -18.50
C MET A 333 -16.34 -0.35 -18.17
N ASN A 334 -17.27 -0.50 -19.11
CA ASN A 334 -18.70 -0.29 -18.90
C ASN A 334 -19.31 -1.37 -18.00
N ASP A 335 -18.94 -2.65 -18.21
CA ASP A 335 -19.39 -3.74 -17.35
C ASP A 335 -18.89 -3.56 -15.91
N ILE A 336 -17.62 -3.18 -15.73
CA ILE A 336 -17.06 -2.83 -14.42
C ILE A 336 -17.80 -1.65 -13.78
N ALA A 337 -18.14 -0.62 -14.55
CA ALA A 337 -18.89 0.53 -14.04
C ALA A 337 -20.33 0.13 -13.63
N THR A 338 -20.95 -0.78 -14.36
CA THR A 338 -22.28 -1.33 -14.02
C THR A 338 -22.23 -2.14 -12.73
N ALA A 339 -21.25 -3.04 -12.60
CA ALA A 339 -21.02 -3.81 -11.37
C ALA A 339 -20.77 -2.89 -10.15
N TYR A 340 -20.01 -1.81 -10.30
CA TYR A 340 -19.78 -0.85 -9.23
C TYR A 340 -21.06 -0.14 -8.77
N ARG A 341 -21.96 0.22 -9.70
CA ARG A 341 -23.25 0.82 -9.32
C ARG A 341 -24.14 -0.16 -8.54
N GLN A 342 -24.02 -1.43 -8.81
CA GLN A 342 -24.76 -2.48 -8.11
C GLN A 342 -24.17 -2.79 -6.72
N PHE A 343 -22.84 -2.71 -6.58
CA PHE A 343 -22.09 -3.03 -5.36
C PHE A 343 -21.08 -1.93 -4.99
N PRO A 344 -21.53 -0.72 -4.60
CA PRO A 344 -20.61 0.41 -4.39
C PRO A 344 -19.69 0.24 -3.17
N VAL A 345 -20.15 -0.38 -2.11
CA VAL A 345 -19.40 -0.66 -0.87
C VAL A 345 -19.83 -2.04 -0.34
N PRO A 346 -19.30 -3.15 -0.90
CA PRO A 346 -19.78 -4.49 -0.56
C PRO A 346 -19.25 -5.03 0.78
N PHE A 347 -18.30 -4.33 1.46
CA PHE A 347 -17.79 -4.68 2.80
C PHE A 347 -17.45 -3.47 3.66
#